data_008480eb226ce9a6ee95901fe5fe838d
#
_entry.id   008480eb226ce9a6ee95901fe5fe838d
#
_cell.length_a   1.000
_cell.length_b   1.000
_cell.length_c   1.000
_cell.angle_alpha   90.00
_cell.angle_beta   90.00
_cell.angle_gamma   90.00
#
_symmetry.space_group_name_H-M   'P 1'
#
loop_
_entity.id
_entity.type
_entity.pdbx_description
1 polymer ?
#
loop_
_entity_poly.entity_id
_entity_poly.type
_entity_poly.pdbx_seq_one_letter_code
_entity_poly.pdbx_strand_id
1 'polypeptide(L)'
;MNYQEFERAKETFPLRAYEKEFKELETIRRSFVRQFSLRKLEDMTINQFVEGKGSTDSFCYILERKLDGLGRIRGRWANKFGVWYSSETGKYEFKPKYGKNYKEAFNSLKSYIIQLIKDAERGDIKALISNPIDSWIKGKILSTYFPNRYLNIFSGEHLNHFLRFFDLDTKELMRSDAILKREALLKFKDSDPDMKDWSINMFAVFLYRHYPKRPLKENEVAVKSKNKDYVFPTIDSVEWVTRGIDSRKSHDTHSHTKPTKGKSPDYEKDAKNHKVLGDRGEYIVYCAEIERIEKMLGADRKTVEKYIDWKSRKGDDACGYDIQSVNADKSPRYIEVKATQMSVGDTVFYYTENELQQAKTLGDNYCIYIVYDILTPNPKIWNMGNPFKNSLLELQPIKYRVQVKTTKKL
;
A
#
# COMPACT_ATOMS: atom_id res chain seq x y z
N MET A 1 -6.14 22.87 0.07
CA MET A 1 -5.14 22.65 -1.04
C MET A 1 -4.13 23.79 -1.06
N ASN A 2 -2.82 23.51 -1.19
CA ASN A 2 -1.82 24.54 -1.46
C ASN A 2 -1.84 24.88 -2.96
N TYR A 3 -2.42 26.02 -3.33
CA TYR A 3 -2.67 26.38 -4.72
C TYR A 3 -1.37 26.60 -5.52
N GLN A 4 -0.35 27.20 -4.93
CA GLN A 4 0.94 27.44 -5.60
C GLN A 4 1.68 26.13 -5.90
N GLU A 5 1.64 25.18 -4.99
CA GLU A 5 2.23 23.84 -5.18
C GLU A 5 1.48 23.05 -6.26
N PHE A 6 0.16 23.19 -6.30
CA PHE A 6 -0.68 22.56 -7.32
C PHE A 6 -0.40 23.11 -8.71
N GLU A 7 -0.32 24.44 -8.89
CA GLU A 7 0.03 25.07 -10.17
C GLU A 7 1.41 24.60 -10.65
N ARG A 8 2.41 24.64 -9.78
CA ARG A 8 3.76 24.17 -10.10
C ARG A 8 3.77 22.67 -10.48
N ALA A 9 2.95 21.85 -9.84
CA ALA A 9 2.83 20.45 -10.16
C ALA A 9 2.25 20.22 -11.57
N LYS A 10 1.27 21.03 -11.99
CA LYS A 10 0.71 21.00 -13.35
C LYS A 10 1.75 21.40 -14.40
N GLU A 11 2.45 22.51 -14.17
CA GLU A 11 3.49 23.02 -15.08
C GLU A 11 4.63 22.01 -15.32
N THR A 12 5.03 21.29 -14.27
CA THR A 12 6.15 20.33 -14.31
C THR A 12 5.73 18.94 -14.71
N PHE A 13 4.43 18.67 -14.90
CA PHE A 13 3.95 17.34 -15.22
C PHE A 13 4.29 16.91 -16.66
N PRO A 14 5.05 15.81 -16.88
CA PRO A 14 5.56 15.46 -18.19
C PRO A 14 4.51 14.72 -19.02
N LEU A 15 3.49 15.42 -19.52
CA LEU A 15 2.39 14.88 -20.32
C LEU A 15 2.85 13.94 -21.44
N ARG A 16 3.87 14.35 -22.21
CA ARG A 16 4.38 13.58 -23.35
C ARG A 16 5.03 12.25 -23.00
N ALA A 17 5.53 12.12 -21.76
CA ALA A 17 6.22 10.89 -21.33
C ALA A 17 5.28 9.67 -21.30
N TYR A 18 3.97 9.87 -21.17
CA TYR A 18 2.97 8.81 -21.07
C TYR A 18 2.24 8.51 -22.40
N GLU A 19 2.43 9.32 -23.43
CA GLU A 19 1.69 9.19 -24.67
C GLU A 19 1.89 7.84 -25.36
N LYS A 20 3.12 7.34 -25.41
CA LYS A 20 3.44 6.04 -26.03
C LYS A 20 2.74 4.89 -25.31
N GLU A 21 2.89 4.84 -23.99
CA GLU A 21 2.27 3.80 -23.15
C GLU A 21 0.75 3.82 -23.29
N PHE A 22 0.13 5.00 -23.25
CA PHE A 22 -1.31 5.10 -23.41
C PHE A 22 -1.81 4.74 -24.81
N LYS A 23 -1.05 4.97 -25.88
CA LYS A 23 -1.39 4.50 -27.23
C LYS A 23 -1.40 2.97 -27.32
N GLU A 24 -0.43 2.31 -26.70
CA GLU A 24 -0.35 0.85 -26.63
C GLU A 24 -1.52 0.27 -25.83
N LEU A 25 -1.80 0.83 -24.64
CA LEU A 25 -2.93 0.42 -23.80
C LEU A 25 -4.27 0.66 -24.46
N GLU A 26 -4.42 1.76 -25.20
CA GLU A 26 -5.64 2.07 -25.94
C GLU A 26 -5.89 1.04 -27.08
N THR A 27 -4.83 0.56 -27.73
CA THR A 27 -4.94 -0.50 -28.73
C THR A 27 -5.47 -1.79 -28.12
N ILE A 28 -4.94 -2.19 -26.95
CA ILE A 28 -5.40 -3.36 -26.20
C ILE A 28 -6.86 -3.16 -25.75
N ARG A 29 -7.18 -1.98 -25.22
CA ARG A 29 -8.54 -1.63 -24.79
C ARG A 29 -9.56 -1.73 -25.94
N ARG A 30 -9.24 -1.16 -27.09
CA ARG A 30 -10.13 -1.23 -28.28
C ARG A 30 -10.32 -2.68 -28.76
N SER A 31 -9.27 -3.48 -28.72
CA SER A 31 -9.36 -4.91 -29.03
C SER A 31 -10.28 -5.63 -28.05
N PHE A 32 -10.11 -5.36 -26.74
CA PHE A 32 -10.98 -5.91 -25.69
C PHE A 32 -12.45 -5.54 -25.91
N VAL A 33 -12.79 -4.27 -26.15
CA VAL A 33 -14.18 -3.82 -26.36
C VAL A 33 -14.78 -4.45 -27.63
N ARG A 34 -13.99 -4.68 -28.69
CA ARG A 34 -14.44 -5.42 -29.89
C ARG A 34 -14.67 -6.90 -29.60
N GLN A 35 -13.79 -7.53 -28.81
CA GLN A 35 -13.89 -8.94 -28.44
C GLN A 35 -15.10 -9.18 -27.53
N PHE A 36 -15.40 -8.25 -26.63
CA PHE A 36 -16.49 -8.30 -25.66
C PHE A 36 -17.52 -7.17 -25.90
N SER A 37 -17.89 -6.94 -27.17
CA SER A 37 -18.99 -6.02 -27.50
C SER A 37 -20.32 -6.50 -26.91
N LEU A 38 -21.31 -5.61 -26.72
CA LEU A 38 -22.59 -5.96 -26.11
C LEU A 38 -23.20 -7.23 -26.74
N ARG A 39 -23.22 -7.32 -28.08
CA ARG A 39 -23.72 -8.51 -28.79
C ARG A 39 -22.91 -9.78 -28.41
N LYS A 40 -21.59 -9.68 -28.35
CA LYS A 40 -20.73 -10.85 -28.01
C LYS A 40 -20.78 -11.21 -26.55
N LEU A 41 -21.08 -10.27 -25.66
CA LEU A 41 -21.31 -10.55 -24.25
C LEU A 41 -22.55 -11.41 -24.01
N GLU A 42 -23.59 -11.27 -24.85
CA GLU A 42 -24.80 -12.12 -24.78
C GLU A 42 -24.46 -13.60 -24.99
N ASP A 43 -23.55 -13.90 -25.93
CA ASP A 43 -23.10 -15.24 -26.27
C ASP A 43 -21.86 -15.70 -25.47
N MET A 44 -21.33 -14.87 -24.57
CA MET A 44 -20.11 -15.15 -23.81
C MET A 44 -20.28 -16.40 -22.95
N THR A 45 -19.35 -17.33 -23.08
CA THR A 45 -19.27 -18.55 -22.25
C THR A 45 -18.50 -18.29 -20.95
N ILE A 46 -18.70 -19.16 -19.95
CA ILE A 46 -17.97 -19.07 -18.68
C ILE A 46 -16.45 -19.17 -18.86
N ASN A 47 -15.98 -19.97 -19.83
CA ASN A 47 -14.55 -20.10 -20.12
C ASN A 47 -13.94 -18.81 -20.71
N GLN A 48 -14.72 -18.07 -21.48
CA GLN A 48 -14.31 -16.75 -22.00
C GLN A 48 -14.35 -15.66 -20.91
N PHE A 49 -15.07 -15.90 -19.82
CA PHE A 49 -15.17 -14.94 -18.72
C PHE A 49 -14.07 -15.12 -17.68
N VAL A 50 -13.89 -16.34 -17.15
CA VAL A 50 -13.10 -16.59 -15.95
C VAL A 50 -11.58 -16.52 -16.16
N GLU A 51 -10.89 -16.12 -15.10
CA GLU A 51 -9.45 -16.35 -14.91
C GLU A 51 -9.22 -17.72 -14.24
N GLY A 52 -8.02 -18.29 -14.40
CA GLY A 52 -7.61 -19.53 -13.69
C GLY A 52 -7.55 -20.79 -14.55
N LYS A 53 -8.03 -20.78 -15.80
CA LYS A 53 -7.93 -21.90 -16.75
C LYS A 53 -6.74 -21.83 -17.73
N GLY A 54 -5.74 -21.01 -17.43
CA GLY A 54 -4.59 -20.82 -18.32
C GLY A 54 -4.84 -19.91 -19.52
N SER A 55 -6.09 -19.48 -19.79
CA SER A 55 -6.39 -18.54 -20.87
C SER A 55 -5.92 -17.14 -20.52
N THR A 56 -5.15 -16.53 -21.43
CA THR A 56 -4.72 -15.12 -21.36
C THR A 56 -5.63 -14.16 -22.09
N ASP A 57 -6.77 -14.65 -22.64
CA ASP A 57 -7.70 -13.91 -23.47
C ASP A 57 -9.11 -13.86 -22.89
N SER A 58 -9.29 -14.30 -21.64
CA SER A 58 -10.58 -14.19 -20.95
C SER A 58 -10.89 -12.75 -20.54
N PHE A 59 -12.17 -12.45 -20.40
CA PHE A 59 -12.67 -11.14 -19.96
C PHE A 59 -11.97 -10.66 -18.68
N CYS A 60 -11.94 -11.52 -17.66
CA CYS A 60 -11.31 -11.18 -16.36
C CYS A 60 -9.81 -11.00 -16.47
N TYR A 61 -9.11 -11.88 -17.22
CA TYR A 61 -7.66 -11.79 -17.38
C TYR A 61 -7.24 -10.49 -18.10
N ILE A 62 -7.89 -10.14 -19.19
CA ILE A 62 -7.54 -8.93 -19.93
C ILE A 62 -7.79 -7.69 -19.07
N LEU A 63 -8.95 -7.60 -18.40
CA LEU A 63 -9.28 -6.47 -17.53
C LEU A 63 -8.27 -6.30 -16.40
N GLU A 64 -7.81 -7.40 -15.79
CA GLU A 64 -6.90 -7.34 -14.66
C GLU A 64 -5.43 -7.18 -15.05
N ARG A 65 -5.00 -7.91 -16.09
CA ARG A 65 -3.57 -8.06 -16.40
C ARG A 65 -3.14 -7.21 -17.58
N LYS A 66 -3.83 -7.32 -18.73
CA LYS A 66 -3.41 -6.60 -19.94
C LYS A 66 -3.76 -5.11 -19.87
N LEU A 67 -4.81 -4.74 -19.16
CA LEU A 67 -5.26 -3.37 -18.96
C LEU A 67 -4.90 -2.79 -17.59
N ASP A 68 -3.91 -3.37 -16.90
CA ASP A 68 -3.47 -2.90 -15.58
C ASP A 68 -3.04 -1.41 -15.59
N GLY A 69 -2.34 -0.96 -16.64
CA GLY A 69 -1.93 0.42 -16.82
C GLY A 69 -3.09 1.43 -16.96
N LEU A 70 -4.31 0.96 -17.26
CA LEU A 70 -5.52 1.78 -17.23
C LEU A 70 -6.27 1.66 -15.89
N GLY A 71 -5.53 1.65 -14.77
CA GLY A 71 -6.06 1.54 -13.41
C GLY A 71 -6.06 0.10 -12.89
N ARG A 72 -5.46 -0.06 -11.72
CA ARG A 72 -5.23 -1.37 -11.10
C ARG A 72 -6.44 -1.85 -10.34
N ILE A 73 -6.80 -3.13 -10.58
CA ILE A 73 -7.77 -3.89 -9.78
C ILE A 73 -7.10 -5.14 -9.19
N ARG A 74 -5.77 -5.14 -9.06
CA ARG A 74 -5.04 -6.27 -8.50
C ARG A 74 -5.50 -6.55 -7.07
N GLY A 75 -5.89 -7.78 -6.84
CA GLY A 75 -6.17 -8.35 -5.54
C GLY A 75 -5.74 -9.80 -5.56
N ARG A 76 -5.47 -10.35 -4.37
CA ARG A 76 -4.84 -11.67 -4.20
C ARG A 76 -5.65 -12.84 -4.78
N TRP A 77 -6.95 -12.63 -5.10
CA TRP A 77 -7.86 -13.72 -5.42
C TRP A 77 -8.69 -13.47 -6.66
N ALA A 78 -8.81 -14.48 -7.53
CA ALA A 78 -9.69 -14.46 -8.69
C ALA A 78 -11.18 -14.29 -8.35
N ASN A 79 -11.57 -14.52 -7.08
CA ASN A 79 -12.94 -14.37 -6.57
C ASN A 79 -13.51 -12.95 -6.68
N LYS A 80 -12.69 -11.93 -6.94
CA LYS A 80 -13.13 -10.53 -7.10
C LYS A 80 -14.16 -10.33 -8.21
N PHE A 81 -14.08 -11.15 -9.27
CA PHE A 81 -15.02 -11.09 -10.39
C PHE A 81 -16.33 -11.84 -10.14
N GLY A 82 -16.45 -12.52 -9.01
CA GLY A 82 -17.68 -13.19 -8.60
C GLY A 82 -17.83 -14.63 -9.06
N VAL A 83 -17.20 -15.03 -10.17
CA VAL A 83 -17.05 -16.41 -10.64
C VAL A 83 -15.61 -16.60 -11.12
N TRP A 84 -14.97 -17.70 -10.75
CA TRP A 84 -13.59 -18.01 -11.14
C TRP A 84 -13.37 -19.52 -11.24
N TYR A 85 -12.28 -19.94 -11.86
CA TYR A 85 -11.85 -21.32 -11.86
C TYR A 85 -10.70 -21.50 -10.87
N SER A 86 -10.86 -22.40 -9.90
CA SER A 86 -9.83 -22.73 -8.95
C SER A 86 -8.94 -23.83 -9.49
N SER A 87 -7.66 -23.54 -9.69
CA SER A 87 -6.67 -24.56 -10.08
C SER A 87 -6.40 -25.56 -8.95
N GLU A 88 -6.66 -25.19 -7.71
CA GLU A 88 -6.49 -26.02 -6.53
C GLU A 88 -7.57 -27.12 -6.45
N THR A 89 -8.84 -26.73 -6.66
CA THR A 89 -9.97 -27.66 -6.57
C THR A 89 -10.36 -28.28 -7.92
N GLY A 90 -9.84 -27.75 -9.03
CA GLY A 90 -10.23 -28.17 -10.38
C GLY A 90 -11.66 -27.84 -10.75
N LYS A 91 -12.32 -26.88 -10.04
CA LYS A 91 -13.74 -26.57 -10.18
C LYS A 91 -13.99 -25.07 -10.40
N TYR A 92 -15.17 -24.76 -10.94
CA TYR A 92 -15.68 -23.40 -10.91
C TYR A 92 -16.19 -23.08 -9.52
N GLU A 93 -15.76 -21.95 -9.00
CA GLU A 93 -16.19 -21.37 -7.74
C GLU A 93 -16.91 -20.03 -7.98
N PHE A 94 -17.70 -19.60 -7.02
CA PHE A 94 -18.56 -18.41 -7.19
C PHE A 94 -18.86 -17.74 -5.87
N LYS A 95 -19.28 -16.46 -5.92
CA LYS A 95 -19.82 -15.75 -4.76
C LYS A 95 -21.33 -16.01 -4.66
N PRO A 96 -21.85 -16.49 -3.50
CA PRO A 96 -23.27 -16.82 -3.33
C PRO A 96 -24.24 -15.68 -3.63
N LYS A 97 -23.81 -14.43 -3.49
CA LYS A 97 -24.64 -13.25 -3.80
C LYS A 97 -25.09 -13.17 -5.26
N TYR A 98 -24.45 -13.91 -6.18
CA TYR A 98 -24.78 -13.88 -7.60
C TYR A 98 -25.60 -15.09 -8.05
N GLY A 99 -25.74 -16.15 -7.25
CA GLY A 99 -26.53 -17.33 -7.61
C GLY A 99 -26.31 -18.49 -6.65
N LYS A 100 -27.09 -19.56 -6.83
CA LYS A 100 -27.03 -20.78 -6.00
C LYS A 100 -25.96 -21.78 -6.49
N ASN A 101 -25.50 -21.62 -7.71
CA ASN A 101 -24.44 -22.40 -8.33
C ASN A 101 -23.64 -21.52 -9.30
N TYR A 102 -22.48 -22.02 -9.78
CA TYR A 102 -21.61 -21.25 -10.65
C TYR A 102 -22.23 -20.85 -11.99
N LYS A 103 -23.18 -21.65 -12.54
CA LYS A 103 -23.85 -21.34 -13.80
C LYS A 103 -24.84 -20.18 -13.62
N GLU A 104 -25.64 -20.21 -12.57
CA GLU A 104 -26.52 -19.09 -12.21
C GLU A 104 -25.73 -17.83 -11.91
N ALA A 105 -24.67 -17.94 -11.10
CA ALA A 105 -23.81 -16.80 -10.76
C ALA A 105 -23.17 -16.17 -12.00
N PHE A 106 -22.68 -16.98 -12.94
CA PHE A 106 -22.14 -16.51 -14.20
C PHE A 106 -23.20 -15.80 -15.06
N ASN A 107 -24.39 -16.37 -15.20
CA ASN A 107 -25.48 -15.78 -16.00
C ASN A 107 -25.93 -14.45 -15.38
N SER A 108 -26.05 -14.36 -14.07
CA SER A 108 -26.36 -13.10 -13.36
C SER A 108 -25.27 -12.06 -13.59
N LEU A 109 -23.99 -12.40 -13.43
CA LEU A 109 -22.88 -11.48 -13.67
C LEU A 109 -22.85 -10.99 -15.12
N LYS A 110 -23.04 -11.89 -16.10
CA LYS A 110 -23.11 -11.54 -17.50
C LYS A 110 -24.23 -10.53 -17.76
N SER A 111 -25.43 -10.79 -17.22
CA SER A 111 -26.58 -9.87 -17.31
C SER A 111 -26.27 -8.52 -16.68
N TYR A 112 -25.67 -8.50 -15.48
CA TYR A 112 -25.30 -7.25 -14.78
C TYR A 112 -24.25 -6.44 -15.53
N ILE A 113 -23.26 -7.11 -16.19
CA ILE A 113 -22.27 -6.42 -17.03
C ILE A 113 -22.93 -5.78 -18.23
N ILE A 114 -23.79 -6.52 -18.95
CA ILE A 114 -24.53 -6.02 -20.10
C ILE A 114 -25.39 -4.83 -19.70
N GLN A 115 -26.14 -4.96 -18.60
CA GLN A 115 -26.99 -3.89 -18.10
C GLN A 115 -26.16 -2.67 -17.67
N LEU A 116 -25.02 -2.86 -16.98
CA LEU A 116 -24.11 -1.79 -16.59
C LEU A 116 -23.64 -0.96 -17.80
N ILE A 117 -23.28 -1.64 -18.90
CA ILE A 117 -22.83 -0.95 -20.13
C ILE A 117 -24.00 -0.18 -20.77
N LYS A 118 -25.19 -0.79 -20.86
CA LYS A 118 -26.41 -0.12 -21.41
C LYS A 118 -26.82 1.10 -20.58
N ASP A 119 -26.72 1.00 -19.23
CA ASP A 119 -27.04 2.12 -18.35
C ASP A 119 -26.01 3.25 -18.45
N ALA A 120 -24.74 2.89 -18.66
CA ALA A 120 -23.68 3.85 -18.90
C ALA A 120 -23.88 4.60 -20.23
N GLU A 121 -24.29 3.92 -21.29
CA GLU A 121 -24.64 4.57 -22.59
C GLU A 121 -25.72 5.59 -22.40
N ARG A 122 -26.78 5.26 -21.64
CA ARG A 122 -27.92 6.17 -21.38
C ARG A 122 -27.62 7.27 -20.37
N GLY A 123 -26.52 7.12 -19.58
CA GLY A 123 -26.17 8.06 -18.52
C GLY A 123 -27.02 7.92 -17.26
N ASP A 124 -27.61 6.77 -17.04
CA ASP A 124 -28.45 6.52 -15.87
C ASP A 124 -27.61 6.25 -14.62
N ILE A 125 -27.23 7.31 -13.94
CA ILE A 125 -26.41 7.25 -12.72
C ILE A 125 -27.06 6.42 -11.61
N LYS A 126 -28.40 6.49 -11.47
CA LYS A 126 -29.12 5.73 -10.43
C LYS A 126 -29.04 4.23 -10.72
N ALA A 127 -29.22 3.83 -11.97
CA ALA A 127 -29.09 2.44 -12.38
C ALA A 127 -27.65 1.94 -12.22
N LEU A 128 -26.65 2.75 -12.55
CA LEU A 128 -25.24 2.43 -12.33
C LEU A 128 -24.91 2.20 -10.84
N ILE A 129 -25.42 3.03 -9.95
CA ILE A 129 -25.22 2.88 -8.51
C ILE A 129 -25.86 1.59 -8.02
N SER A 130 -27.09 1.29 -8.41
CA SER A 130 -27.84 0.10 -7.94
C SER A 130 -27.36 -1.22 -8.57
N ASN A 131 -26.53 -1.19 -9.60
CA ASN A 131 -25.99 -2.41 -10.22
C ASN A 131 -25.22 -3.26 -9.20
N PRO A 132 -25.51 -4.60 -9.07
CA PRO A 132 -24.97 -5.46 -8.01
C PRO A 132 -23.47 -5.78 -8.07
N ILE A 133 -22.79 -5.43 -9.17
CA ILE A 133 -21.35 -5.66 -9.31
C ILE A 133 -20.58 -4.84 -8.28
N ASP A 134 -19.53 -5.42 -7.72
CA ASP A 134 -18.65 -4.74 -6.75
C ASP A 134 -18.11 -3.41 -7.32
N SER A 135 -18.17 -2.33 -6.53
CA SER A 135 -17.94 -0.95 -6.97
C SER A 135 -16.63 -0.73 -7.73
N TRP A 136 -15.56 -1.42 -7.32
CA TRP A 136 -14.25 -1.31 -7.98
C TRP A 136 -14.19 -2.05 -9.34
N ILE A 137 -14.85 -3.21 -9.46
CA ILE A 137 -15.00 -3.92 -10.75
C ILE A 137 -15.93 -3.12 -11.69
N LYS A 138 -17.02 -2.58 -11.15
CA LYS A 138 -17.93 -1.66 -11.84
C LYS A 138 -17.15 -0.49 -12.45
N GLY A 139 -16.32 0.17 -11.65
CA GLY A 139 -15.47 1.27 -12.10
C GLY A 139 -14.50 0.86 -13.21
N LYS A 140 -13.86 -0.33 -13.10
CA LYS A 140 -12.96 -0.83 -14.13
C LYS A 140 -13.66 -1.11 -15.45
N ILE A 141 -14.83 -1.75 -15.42
CA ILE A 141 -15.63 -2.00 -16.61
C ILE A 141 -16.03 -0.67 -17.25
N LEU A 142 -16.61 0.26 -16.47
CA LEU A 142 -17.04 1.57 -16.97
C LEU A 142 -15.92 2.35 -17.62
N SER A 143 -14.77 2.49 -16.98
CA SER A 143 -13.63 3.21 -17.55
C SER A 143 -13.01 2.50 -18.76
N THR A 144 -13.15 1.17 -18.85
CA THR A 144 -12.67 0.41 -20.02
C THR A 144 -13.57 0.61 -21.25
N TYR A 145 -14.89 0.58 -21.08
CA TYR A 145 -15.84 0.78 -22.18
C TYR A 145 -15.98 2.26 -22.54
N PHE A 146 -15.92 3.16 -21.56
CA PHE A 146 -16.14 4.60 -21.73
C PHE A 146 -14.96 5.41 -21.16
N PRO A 147 -13.77 5.35 -21.76
CA PRO A 147 -12.53 5.93 -21.21
C PRO A 147 -12.55 7.45 -21.10
N ASN A 148 -13.42 8.12 -21.86
CA ASN A 148 -13.58 9.58 -21.84
C ASN A 148 -14.70 10.05 -20.90
N ARG A 149 -15.27 9.13 -20.09
CA ARG A 149 -16.41 9.46 -19.23
C ARG A 149 -16.21 9.02 -17.78
N TYR A 150 -15.49 7.96 -17.52
CA TYR A 150 -15.35 7.42 -16.17
C TYR A 150 -13.89 7.39 -15.72
N LEU A 151 -13.64 8.01 -14.57
CA LEU A 151 -12.30 8.05 -13.95
C LEU A 151 -11.86 6.64 -13.54
N ASN A 152 -10.63 6.28 -13.91
CA ASN A 152 -10.02 4.97 -13.67
C ASN A 152 -9.31 4.84 -12.31
N ILE A 153 -9.88 5.46 -11.27
CA ILE A 153 -9.50 5.29 -9.87
C ILE A 153 -10.59 4.45 -9.19
N PHE A 154 -10.22 3.27 -8.67
CA PHE A 154 -11.20 2.28 -8.22
C PHE A 154 -11.28 2.10 -6.71
N SER A 155 -10.24 2.47 -5.97
CA SER A 155 -10.24 2.44 -4.52
C SER A 155 -11.09 3.58 -3.95
N GLY A 156 -12.09 3.26 -3.13
CA GLY A 156 -12.89 4.25 -2.41
C GLY A 156 -12.06 5.13 -1.48
N GLU A 157 -11.01 4.57 -0.87
CA GLU A 157 -10.06 5.31 -0.03
C GLU A 157 -9.26 6.33 -0.84
N HIS A 158 -8.79 5.95 -2.05
CA HIS A 158 -8.06 6.87 -2.92
C HIS A 158 -8.98 7.99 -3.43
N LEU A 159 -10.22 7.68 -3.78
CA LEU A 159 -11.21 8.69 -4.15
C LEU A 159 -11.42 9.69 -2.99
N ASN A 160 -11.63 9.18 -1.78
CA ASN A 160 -11.78 10.03 -0.60
C ASN A 160 -10.54 10.89 -0.32
N HIS A 161 -9.34 10.34 -0.53
CA HIS A 161 -8.09 11.08 -0.39
C HIS A 161 -8.02 12.27 -1.35
N PHE A 162 -8.27 12.03 -2.63
CA PHE A 162 -8.22 13.10 -3.64
C PHE A 162 -9.32 14.13 -3.45
N LEU A 163 -10.52 13.72 -3.03
CA LEU A 163 -11.59 14.66 -2.69
C LEU A 163 -11.19 15.59 -1.55
N ARG A 164 -10.59 15.06 -0.48
CA ARG A 164 -10.07 15.89 0.63
C ARG A 164 -8.95 16.81 0.17
N PHE A 165 -8.06 16.30 -0.67
CA PHE A 165 -6.95 17.09 -1.19
C PHE A 165 -7.42 18.32 -1.96
N PHE A 166 -8.53 18.21 -2.70
CA PHE A 166 -9.12 19.29 -3.47
C PHE A 166 -10.22 20.06 -2.72
N ASP A 167 -10.38 19.86 -1.42
CA ASP A 167 -11.42 20.48 -0.59
C ASP A 167 -12.86 20.19 -1.10
N LEU A 168 -13.08 19.02 -1.70
CA LEU A 168 -14.36 18.56 -2.22
C LEU A 168 -15.09 17.60 -1.27
N ASP A 169 -14.59 17.41 -0.05
CA ASP A 169 -14.99 16.35 0.89
C ASP A 169 -16.22 16.70 1.73
N THR A 170 -17.29 17.18 1.09
CA THR A 170 -18.56 17.40 1.80
C THR A 170 -19.06 16.09 2.44
N LYS A 171 -19.77 16.20 3.58
CA LYS A 171 -20.32 15.03 4.29
C LYS A 171 -21.19 14.14 3.37
N GLU A 172 -21.94 14.76 2.48
CA GLU A 172 -22.81 14.08 1.53
C GLU A 172 -21.99 13.29 0.51
N LEU A 173 -21.02 13.93 -0.15
CA LEU A 173 -20.17 13.28 -1.15
C LEU A 173 -19.30 12.18 -0.55
N MET A 174 -18.78 12.37 0.66
CA MET A 174 -17.97 11.34 1.33
C MET A 174 -18.75 10.07 1.68
N ARG A 175 -20.06 10.17 1.86
CA ARG A 175 -20.98 9.03 2.09
C ARG A 175 -21.57 8.45 0.82
N SER A 176 -21.40 9.12 -0.31
CA SER A 176 -21.99 8.71 -1.58
C SER A 176 -21.27 7.52 -2.23
N ASP A 177 -21.88 6.97 -3.28
CA ASP A 177 -21.26 5.93 -4.11
C ASP A 177 -19.99 6.43 -4.81
N ALA A 178 -19.08 5.51 -5.11
CA ALA A 178 -17.83 5.79 -5.81
C ALA A 178 -18.05 6.40 -7.23
N ILE A 179 -19.19 6.19 -7.85
CA ILE A 179 -19.53 6.80 -9.14
C ILE A 179 -19.62 8.31 -8.98
N LEU A 180 -20.37 8.80 -7.98
CA LEU A 180 -20.52 10.23 -7.70
C LEU A 180 -19.20 10.89 -7.30
N LYS A 181 -18.36 10.17 -6.55
CA LYS A 181 -17.01 10.64 -6.19
C LYS A 181 -16.11 10.82 -7.40
N ARG A 182 -16.16 9.89 -8.36
CA ARG A 182 -15.43 10.01 -9.63
C ARG A 182 -15.94 11.18 -10.46
N GLU A 183 -17.25 11.38 -10.52
CA GLU A 183 -17.84 12.52 -11.21
C GLU A 183 -17.40 13.86 -10.61
N ALA A 184 -17.36 13.98 -9.28
CA ALA A 184 -16.89 15.19 -8.61
C ALA A 184 -15.44 15.51 -8.96
N LEU A 185 -14.55 14.51 -8.98
CA LEU A 185 -13.15 14.70 -9.39
C LEU A 185 -13.02 15.06 -10.87
N LEU A 186 -13.86 14.50 -11.75
CA LEU A 186 -13.87 14.87 -13.17
C LEU A 186 -14.41 16.29 -13.38
N LYS A 187 -15.45 16.71 -12.67
CA LYS A 187 -15.93 18.10 -12.68
C LYS A 187 -14.83 19.08 -12.25
N PHE A 188 -14.07 18.74 -11.20
CA PHE A 188 -12.91 19.51 -10.77
C PHE A 188 -11.88 19.63 -11.92
N LYS A 189 -11.48 18.49 -12.51
CA LYS A 189 -10.58 18.47 -13.66
C LYS A 189 -11.06 19.36 -14.80
N ASP A 190 -12.34 19.26 -15.17
CA ASP A 190 -12.91 19.97 -16.31
C ASP A 190 -13.10 21.47 -16.02
N SER A 191 -13.14 21.89 -14.75
CA SER A 191 -13.17 23.30 -14.33
C SER A 191 -11.80 23.97 -14.35
N ASP A 192 -10.71 23.20 -14.36
CA ASP A 192 -9.36 23.75 -14.39
C ASP A 192 -8.92 24.05 -15.83
N PRO A 193 -8.42 25.27 -16.13
CA PRO A 193 -8.07 25.70 -17.50
C PRO A 193 -7.03 24.81 -18.18
N ASP A 194 -6.07 24.26 -17.42
CA ASP A 194 -4.99 23.44 -17.95
C ASP A 194 -5.38 21.98 -18.07
N MET A 195 -6.08 21.46 -17.04
CA MET A 195 -6.43 20.03 -16.98
C MET A 195 -7.68 19.65 -17.79
N LYS A 196 -8.55 20.61 -18.17
CA LYS A 196 -9.76 20.32 -18.96
C LYS A 196 -9.47 19.51 -20.22
N ASP A 197 -8.35 19.81 -20.87
CA ASP A 197 -7.92 19.15 -22.09
C ASP A 197 -7.11 17.85 -21.88
N TRP A 198 -6.80 17.51 -20.63
CA TRP A 198 -6.12 16.27 -20.32
C TRP A 198 -7.07 15.07 -20.46
N SER A 199 -6.55 13.96 -20.96
CA SER A 199 -7.31 12.71 -20.91
C SER A 199 -7.55 12.28 -19.46
N ILE A 200 -8.61 11.53 -19.20
CA ILE A 200 -8.94 11.00 -17.87
C ILE A 200 -7.80 10.14 -17.33
N ASN A 201 -7.14 9.35 -18.18
CA ASN A 201 -5.98 8.56 -17.79
C ASN A 201 -4.81 9.44 -17.35
N MET A 202 -4.57 10.54 -18.05
CA MET A 202 -3.51 11.49 -17.72
C MET A 202 -3.77 12.16 -16.36
N PHE A 203 -5.00 12.58 -16.14
CA PHE A 203 -5.41 13.13 -14.84
C PHE A 203 -5.23 12.12 -13.70
N ALA A 204 -5.61 10.87 -13.89
CA ALA A 204 -5.39 9.83 -12.89
C ALA A 204 -3.89 9.62 -12.58
N VAL A 205 -3.01 9.61 -13.59
CA VAL A 205 -1.56 9.50 -13.39
C VAL A 205 -1.02 10.71 -12.66
N PHE A 206 -1.46 11.91 -13.02
CA PHE A 206 -1.09 13.15 -12.31
C PHE A 206 -1.42 13.05 -10.81
N LEU A 207 -2.64 12.63 -10.48
CA LEU A 207 -3.07 12.48 -9.09
C LEU A 207 -2.18 11.50 -8.33
N TYR A 208 -1.91 10.32 -8.90
CA TYR A 208 -1.06 9.33 -8.22
C TYR A 208 0.41 9.73 -8.14
N ARG A 209 0.91 10.50 -9.06
CA ARG A 209 2.31 10.93 -9.08
C ARG A 209 2.59 12.04 -8.06
N HIS A 210 1.72 13.04 -8.00
CA HIS A 210 1.93 14.21 -7.15
C HIS A 210 1.34 14.05 -5.76
N TYR A 211 0.29 13.22 -5.62
CA TYR A 211 -0.43 13.02 -4.36
C TYR A 211 -0.52 11.54 -3.95
N PRO A 212 0.60 10.78 -3.99
CA PRO A 212 0.56 9.34 -3.73
C PRO A 212 0.33 8.99 -2.27
N LYS A 213 0.56 9.94 -1.34
CA LYS A 213 0.42 9.70 0.10
C LYS A 213 -1.01 9.94 0.52
N ARG A 214 -1.64 8.91 1.10
CA ARG A 214 -2.88 9.09 1.84
C ARG A 214 -2.62 9.98 3.04
N PRO A 215 -3.48 10.99 3.34
CA PRO A 215 -3.46 11.57 4.67
C PRO A 215 -3.70 10.45 5.67
N LEU A 216 -2.92 10.44 6.74
CA LEU A 216 -3.19 9.55 7.88
C LEU A 216 -4.63 9.85 8.33
N LYS A 217 -5.45 8.80 8.44
CA LYS A 217 -6.85 8.94 8.84
C LYS A 217 -6.92 9.50 10.25
N GLU A 218 -7.39 10.72 10.41
CA GLU A 218 -7.85 11.21 11.70
C GLU A 218 -9.10 10.42 12.08
N ASN A 219 -9.04 9.71 13.22
CA ASN A 219 -10.17 9.07 13.91
C ASN A 219 -11.01 8.04 13.12
N GLU A 220 -10.43 6.96 12.65
CA GLU A 220 -11.20 5.74 12.38
C GLU A 220 -11.17 4.80 13.60
N VAL A 221 -12.30 4.76 14.28
CA VAL A 221 -12.61 3.72 15.27
C VAL A 221 -12.49 2.35 14.60
N ALA A 222 -11.61 1.51 15.12
CA ALA A 222 -11.31 0.19 14.60
C ALA A 222 -12.59 -0.65 14.44
N VAL A 223 -13.05 -0.82 13.21
CA VAL A 223 -13.96 -1.92 12.87
C VAL A 223 -13.10 -3.17 12.88
N LYS A 224 -13.40 -4.10 13.78
CA LYS A 224 -12.73 -5.41 13.90
C LYS A 224 -12.83 -6.18 12.59
N SER A 225 -11.88 -5.96 11.67
CA SER A 225 -11.64 -6.89 10.57
C SER A 225 -10.57 -7.89 11.01
N LYS A 226 -10.70 -9.15 10.61
CA LYS A 226 -9.74 -10.23 10.90
C LYS A 226 -8.35 -10.02 10.25
N ASN A 227 -8.14 -8.89 9.59
CA ASN A 227 -6.85 -8.45 9.06
C ASN A 227 -6.41 -7.25 9.89
N LYS A 228 -5.31 -7.37 10.61
CA LYS A 228 -4.66 -6.25 11.30
C LYS A 228 -4.05 -5.30 10.25
N ASP A 229 -4.88 -4.41 9.69
CA ASP A 229 -4.34 -3.23 9.02
C ASP A 229 -4.04 -2.22 10.13
N TYR A 230 -2.77 -1.87 10.30
CA TYR A 230 -2.36 -0.90 11.31
C TYR A 230 -2.82 0.50 10.92
N VAL A 231 -3.63 1.11 11.78
CA VAL A 231 -3.96 2.54 11.70
C VAL A 231 -3.04 3.26 12.68
N PHE A 232 -2.15 4.11 12.17
CA PHE A 232 -1.24 4.87 13.01
C PHE A 232 -1.85 6.23 13.38
N PRO A 233 -1.84 6.59 14.67
CA PRO A 233 -2.22 7.94 15.09
C PRO A 233 -1.19 8.97 14.60
N THR A 234 -1.58 10.23 14.60
CA THR A 234 -0.63 11.35 14.52
C THR A 234 0.36 11.27 15.68
N ILE A 235 1.59 11.70 15.44
CA ILE A 235 2.60 11.79 16.49
C ILE A 235 2.44 13.15 17.17
N ASP A 236 2.04 13.12 18.43
CA ASP A 236 1.92 14.35 19.23
C ASP A 236 3.26 14.73 19.87
N SER A 237 4.00 13.72 20.34
CA SER A 237 5.34 13.90 20.87
C SER A 237 6.14 12.60 20.78
N VAL A 238 7.47 12.71 20.75
CA VAL A 238 8.40 11.58 20.85
C VAL A 238 9.19 11.72 22.13
N GLU A 239 9.13 10.72 23.01
CA GLU A 239 9.86 10.69 24.27
C GLU A 239 11.16 9.87 24.11
N TRP A 240 12.29 10.44 24.55
CA TRP A 240 13.55 9.72 24.63
C TRP A 240 13.65 9.01 25.98
N VAL A 241 13.80 7.69 25.96
CA VAL A 241 14.01 6.89 27.18
C VAL A 241 15.45 7.05 27.64
N THR A 242 15.63 7.72 28.76
CA THR A 242 16.91 7.86 29.46
C THR A 242 16.86 7.04 30.74
N ARG A 243 17.66 6.03 30.84
CA ARG A 243 17.95 5.11 31.99
C ARG A 243 16.91 4.96 33.11
N GLY A 244 16.68 3.71 33.45
CA GLY A 244 16.01 3.28 34.68
C GLY A 244 14.60 2.75 34.44
N ILE A 245 14.50 1.63 33.74
CA ILE A 245 13.30 0.79 33.88
C ILE A 245 13.39 0.19 35.27
N ASP A 246 12.51 0.66 36.18
CA ASP A 246 12.24 -0.06 37.42
C ASP A 246 11.80 -1.48 37.07
N SER A 247 12.64 -2.44 37.36
CA SER A 247 12.41 -3.87 37.13
C SER A 247 11.31 -4.47 38.03
N ARG A 248 10.33 -3.63 38.43
CA ARG A 248 9.22 -4.03 39.25
C ARG A 248 7.94 -4.13 38.45
N LYS A 249 7.83 -5.22 37.72
CA LYS A 249 6.66 -6.03 37.36
C LYS A 249 6.99 -6.88 36.14
N SER A 250 7.89 -7.83 36.28
CA SER A 250 7.85 -9.00 35.40
C SER A 250 6.57 -9.78 35.78
N HIS A 251 5.55 -9.68 34.97
CA HIS A 251 4.57 -10.74 34.95
C HIS A 251 5.24 -11.93 34.26
N ASP A 252 5.69 -12.90 35.08
CA ASP A 252 5.99 -14.24 34.61
C ASP A 252 4.84 -14.81 33.81
N THR A 253 4.93 -14.68 32.52
CA THR A 253 4.19 -15.51 31.58
C THR A 253 5.16 -16.32 30.77
N HIS A 254 5.87 -17.23 31.44
CA HIS A 254 6.30 -18.47 30.80
C HIS A 254 5.07 -19.29 30.45
N SER A 255 4.36 -18.90 29.40
CA SER A 255 3.44 -19.80 28.74
C SER A 255 4.25 -20.69 27.80
N HIS A 256 4.68 -21.84 28.31
CA HIS A 256 4.95 -23.00 27.47
C HIS A 256 3.66 -23.33 26.71
N THR A 257 3.44 -22.68 25.58
CA THR A 257 2.39 -23.09 24.64
C THR A 257 2.81 -24.42 24.06
N LYS A 258 2.12 -25.49 24.50
CA LYS A 258 2.14 -26.80 23.82
C LYS A 258 1.86 -26.58 22.34
N PRO A 259 2.51 -27.33 21.43
CA PRO A 259 2.30 -27.19 20.00
C PRO A 259 0.83 -27.52 19.68
N THR A 260 0.03 -26.51 19.40
CA THR A 260 -1.30 -26.66 18.84
C THR A 260 -1.16 -27.11 17.38
N LYS A 261 -1.75 -28.25 17.06
CA LYS A 261 -1.84 -28.80 15.71
C LYS A 261 -2.42 -27.78 14.73
N GLY A 262 -1.65 -27.47 13.68
CA GLY A 262 -2.19 -27.21 12.36
C GLY A 262 -2.78 -25.84 12.07
N LYS A 263 -1.93 -24.79 11.97
CA LYS A 263 -2.04 -23.75 10.93
C LYS A 263 -0.63 -23.28 10.62
N SER A 264 -0.18 -23.51 9.39
CA SER A 264 1.06 -22.90 8.91
C SER A 264 0.98 -21.39 9.11
N PRO A 265 1.98 -20.74 9.73
CA PRO A 265 2.02 -19.28 9.82
C PRO A 265 1.96 -18.70 8.41
N ASP A 266 1.14 -17.67 8.21
CA ASP A 266 1.12 -16.94 6.94
C ASP A 266 2.32 -15.99 6.89
N TYR A 267 3.48 -16.55 6.56
CA TYR A 267 4.78 -15.85 6.54
C TYR A 267 4.77 -14.56 5.68
N GLU A 268 3.97 -14.53 4.60
CA GLU A 268 3.86 -13.32 3.78
C GLU A 268 3.06 -12.20 4.46
N LYS A 269 2.05 -12.57 5.24
CA LYS A 269 1.22 -11.60 5.98
C LYS A 269 2.00 -11.04 7.17
N ASP A 270 2.73 -11.89 7.86
CA ASP A 270 3.57 -11.48 8.97
C ASP A 270 4.71 -10.57 8.47
N ALA A 271 5.37 -10.90 7.37
CA ALA A 271 6.39 -10.06 6.74
C ALA A 271 5.85 -8.69 6.32
N LYS A 272 4.62 -8.63 5.76
CA LYS A 272 3.99 -7.35 5.39
C LYS A 272 3.64 -6.49 6.60
N ASN A 273 3.15 -7.10 7.66
CA ASN A 273 2.85 -6.41 8.92
C ASN A 273 4.13 -5.88 9.58
N HIS A 274 5.20 -6.67 9.59
CA HIS A 274 6.51 -6.26 10.08
C HIS A 274 7.07 -5.08 9.28
N LYS A 275 6.94 -5.09 7.96
CA LYS A 275 7.36 -3.96 7.12
C LYS A 275 6.60 -2.67 7.45
N VAL A 276 5.29 -2.72 7.62
CA VAL A 276 4.48 -1.53 7.92
C VAL A 276 4.84 -0.91 9.28
N LEU A 277 5.12 -1.75 10.29
CA LEU A 277 5.60 -1.28 11.59
C LEU A 277 7.03 -0.74 11.50
N GLY A 278 7.91 -1.39 10.73
CA GLY A 278 9.26 -0.92 10.46
C GLY A 278 9.26 0.46 9.82
N ASP A 279 8.55 0.63 8.70
CA ASP A 279 8.43 1.91 7.98
C ASP A 279 7.92 3.04 8.90
N ARG A 280 7.00 2.73 9.83
CA ARG A 280 6.53 3.69 10.84
C ARG A 280 7.61 4.04 11.88
N GLY A 281 8.33 3.04 12.37
CA GLY A 281 9.43 3.23 13.32
C GLY A 281 10.54 4.10 12.75
N GLU A 282 10.95 3.83 11.53
CA GLU A 282 11.94 4.62 10.80
C GLU A 282 11.50 6.07 10.60
N TYR A 283 10.22 6.30 10.27
CA TYR A 283 9.67 7.66 10.16
C TYR A 283 9.74 8.42 11.50
N ILE A 284 9.38 7.76 12.62
CA ILE A 284 9.45 8.35 13.96
C ILE A 284 10.89 8.74 14.29
N VAL A 285 11.84 7.83 14.06
CA VAL A 285 13.27 8.08 14.30
C VAL A 285 13.80 9.20 13.41
N TYR A 286 13.43 9.21 12.13
CA TYR A 286 13.83 10.28 11.21
C TYR A 286 13.38 11.66 11.71
N CYS A 287 12.12 11.80 12.15
CA CYS A 287 11.61 13.06 12.71
C CYS A 287 12.35 13.43 14.02
N ALA A 288 12.55 12.48 14.93
CA ALA A 288 13.22 12.71 16.19
C ALA A 288 14.71 13.09 16.02
N GLU A 289 15.39 12.51 15.02
CA GLU A 289 16.78 12.86 14.68
C GLU A 289 16.88 14.28 14.09
N ILE A 290 15.92 14.69 13.26
CA ILE A 290 15.85 16.08 12.79
C ILE A 290 15.77 17.02 13.99
N GLU A 291 14.82 16.83 14.91
CA GLU A 291 14.66 17.67 16.09
C GLU A 291 15.90 17.65 16.99
N ARG A 292 16.53 16.49 17.13
CA ARG A 292 17.79 16.37 17.91
C ARG A 292 18.91 17.22 17.31
N ILE A 293 19.07 17.17 15.97
CA ILE A 293 20.14 17.91 15.29
C ILE A 293 19.80 19.42 15.24
N GLU A 294 18.53 19.81 15.04
CA GLU A 294 18.09 21.20 15.16
C GLU A 294 18.51 21.80 16.49
N LYS A 295 18.21 21.11 17.60
CA LYS A 295 18.60 21.52 18.95
C LYS A 295 20.12 21.54 19.14
N MET A 296 20.81 20.56 18.59
CA MET A 296 22.28 20.40 18.73
C MET A 296 23.06 21.48 17.98
N LEU A 297 22.62 21.84 16.78
CA LEU A 297 23.33 22.77 15.89
C LEU A 297 22.76 24.20 15.95
N GLY A 298 21.60 24.41 16.57
CA GLY A 298 20.88 25.69 16.52
C GLY A 298 20.52 26.10 15.08
N ALA A 299 20.31 25.13 14.20
CA ALA A 299 20.10 25.34 12.76
C ALA A 299 18.65 25.06 12.38
N ASP A 300 18.20 25.66 11.27
CA ASP A 300 16.87 25.41 10.74
C ASP A 300 16.78 24.01 10.07
N ARG A 301 15.54 23.52 9.92
CA ARG A 301 15.23 22.20 9.38
C ARG A 301 15.86 21.92 8.01
N LYS A 302 15.86 22.90 7.11
CA LYS A 302 16.42 22.77 5.76
C LYS A 302 17.93 22.53 5.76
N THR A 303 18.61 23.14 6.74
CA THR A 303 20.04 22.93 6.98
C THR A 303 20.28 21.55 7.58
N VAL A 304 19.46 21.13 8.54
CA VAL A 304 19.58 19.86 9.26
C VAL A 304 19.31 18.66 8.33
N GLU A 305 18.34 18.73 7.44
CA GLU A 305 18.03 17.67 6.49
C GLU A 305 19.23 17.25 5.61
N LYS A 306 20.25 18.06 5.47
CA LYS A 306 21.49 17.72 4.76
C LYS A 306 22.40 16.76 5.54
N TYR A 307 22.19 16.64 6.84
CA TYR A 307 22.95 15.76 7.73
C TYR A 307 22.27 14.42 7.98
N ILE A 308 21.08 14.21 7.43
CA ILE A 308 20.30 12.97 7.62
C ILE A 308 20.03 12.33 6.27
N ASP A 309 20.37 11.06 6.15
CA ASP A 309 20.09 10.25 4.97
C ASP A 309 19.29 9.00 5.37
N TRP A 310 18.03 8.96 4.98
CA TRP A 310 17.16 7.80 5.21
C TRP A 310 17.34 6.78 4.09
N LYS A 311 18.24 5.80 4.31
CA LYS A 311 18.70 4.81 3.32
C LYS A 311 17.60 3.86 2.88
N SER A 312 16.92 3.22 3.82
CA SER A 312 15.85 2.26 3.54
C SER A 312 14.72 2.86 2.68
N ARG A 313 14.38 4.14 2.88
CA ARG A 313 13.39 4.85 2.06
C ARG A 313 13.83 5.02 0.60
N LYS A 314 15.13 5.08 0.34
CA LYS A 314 15.69 5.18 -1.01
C LYS A 314 15.87 3.82 -1.68
N GLY A 315 15.52 2.72 -0.98
CA GLY A 315 15.68 1.35 -1.47
C GLY A 315 17.10 0.81 -1.35
N ASP A 316 17.93 1.42 -0.49
CA ASP A 316 19.30 0.99 -0.23
C ASP A 316 19.38 0.12 1.04
N ASP A 317 18.64 -1.00 0.99
CA ASP A 317 18.55 -1.97 2.11
C ASP A 317 19.87 -2.76 2.31
N ALA A 318 20.84 -2.60 1.43
CA ALA A 318 22.13 -3.30 1.51
C ALA A 318 23.11 -2.65 2.49
N CYS A 319 22.83 -1.44 2.98
CA CYS A 319 23.73 -0.72 3.89
C CYS A 319 23.85 -1.37 5.28
N GLY A 320 22.85 -2.16 5.73
CA GLY A 320 22.80 -2.78 7.05
C GLY A 320 22.55 -1.78 8.20
N TYR A 321 21.92 -0.65 7.84
CA TYR A 321 21.32 0.34 8.75
C TYR A 321 20.29 1.15 7.98
N ASP A 322 19.30 1.72 8.69
CA ASP A 322 18.15 2.40 8.10
C ASP A 322 18.38 3.88 7.84
N ILE A 323 19.05 4.56 8.79
CA ILE A 323 19.25 6.02 8.77
C ILE A 323 20.72 6.34 9.07
N GLN A 324 21.30 7.21 8.26
CA GLN A 324 22.57 7.86 8.55
C GLN A 324 22.29 9.26 9.09
N SER A 325 22.89 9.60 10.23
CA SER A 325 22.76 10.85 10.93
C SER A 325 24.15 11.33 11.39
N VAL A 326 24.23 12.30 12.30
CA VAL A 326 25.50 12.82 12.84
C VAL A 326 25.49 12.91 14.37
N ASN A 327 26.66 12.73 14.95
CA ASN A 327 26.95 12.96 16.37
C ASN A 327 27.22 14.47 16.65
N ALA A 328 27.40 14.83 17.92
CA ALA A 328 27.69 16.21 18.33
C ALA A 328 29.03 16.73 17.77
N ASP A 329 30.01 15.87 17.57
CA ASP A 329 31.30 16.16 16.96
C ASP A 329 31.27 16.12 15.43
N LYS A 330 30.06 15.99 14.84
CA LYS A 330 29.80 15.82 13.39
C LYS A 330 30.33 14.51 12.79
N SER A 331 30.80 13.58 13.60
CA SER A 331 31.08 12.23 13.11
C SER A 331 29.78 11.54 12.68
N PRO A 332 29.83 10.61 11.72
CA PRO A 332 28.63 9.92 11.26
C PRO A 332 28.02 9.04 12.37
N ARG A 333 26.68 8.97 12.38
CA ARG A 333 25.90 8.08 13.22
C ARG A 333 25.05 7.19 12.32
N TYR A 334 25.17 5.89 12.49
CA TYR A 334 24.46 4.89 11.70
C TYR A 334 23.41 4.21 12.60
N ILE A 335 22.15 4.33 12.23
CA ILE A 335 21.01 3.95 13.07
C ILE A 335 20.26 2.81 12.42
N GLU A 336 20.19 1.69 13.13
CA GLU A 336 19.27 0.58 12.84
C GLU A 336 18.02 0.77 13.69
N VAL A 337 16.85 0.67 13.09
CA VAL A 337 15.57 0.92 13.75
C VAL A 337 14.81 -0.39 13.97
N LYS A 338 14.45 -0.66 15.20
CA LYS A 338 13.55 -1.76 15.57
C LYS A 338 12.29 -1.18 16.20
N ALA A 339 11.13 -1.64 15.76
CA ALA A 339 9.85 -1.08 16.17
C ALA A 339 8.95 -2.14 16.82
N THR A 340 8.30 -1.78 17.92
CA THR A 340 7.39 -2.67 18.65
C THR A 340 6.13 -1.95 19.12
N GLN A 341 5.03 -2.70 19.24
CA GLN A 341 3.79 -2.23 19.83
C GLN A 341 3.81 -2.27 21.37
N MET A 342 4.82 -2.93 21.93
CA MET A 342 4.96 -3.07 23.38
C MET A 342 5.38 -1.75 24.00
N SER A 343 4.99 -1.55 25.26
CA SER A 343 5.54 -0.46 26.07
C SER A 343 6.99 -0.76 26.46
N VAL A 344 7.72 0.27 26.87
CA VAL A 344 9.14 0.17 27.26
C VAL A 344 9.34 -0.96 28.26
N GLY A 345 10.20 -1.90 27.91
CA GLY A 345 10.47 -3.12 28.69
C GLY A 345 11.24 -4.15 27.88
N ASP A 346 11.19 -5.40 28.36
CA ASP A 346 11.83 -6.52 27.70
C ASP A 346 11.19 -6.74 26.32
N THR A 347 12.02 -6.79 25.30
CA THR A 347 11.58 -7.03 23.92
C THR A 347 12.57 -7.92 23.18
N VAL A 348 12.06 -8.66 22.18
CA VAL A 348 12.85 -9.51 21.31
C VAL A 348 12.74 -8.97 19.89
N PHE A 349 13.87 -8.79 19.25
CA PHE A 349 13.94 -8.42 17.82
C PHE A 349 15.04 -9.21 17.12
N TYR A 350 15.02 -9.20 15.80
CA TYR A 350 15.93 -10.02 14.99
C TYR A 350 16.90 -9.15 14.22
N TYR A 351 18.13 -9.66 14.10
CA TYR A 351 19.17 -9.10 13.25
C TYR A 351 19.37 -9.96 12.01
N THR A 352 19.64 -9.31 10.90
CA THR A 352 20.22 -9.94 9.72
C THR A 352 21.73 -10.05 9.88
N GLU A 353 22.36 -10.94 9.13
CA GLU A 353 23.82 -11.07 9.09
C GLU A 353 24.50 -9.76 8.69
N ASN A 354 23.90 -9.02 7.74
CA ASN A 354 24.41 -7.75 7.25
C ASN A 354 24.40 -6.68 8.35
N GLU A 355 23.28 -6.52 9.07
CA GLU A 355 23.17 -5.59 10.20
C GLU A 355 24.21 -5.90 11.29
N LEU A 356 24.41 -7.18 11.64
CA LEU A 356 25.43 -7.58 12.61
C LEU A 356 26.86 -7.28 12.15
N GLN A 357 27.16 -7.50 10.87
CA GLN A 357 28.47 -7.20 10.31
C GLN A 357 28.74 -5.69 10.30
N GLN A 358 27.74 -4.87 9.95
CA GLN A 358 27.87 -3.42 10.02
C GLN A 358 28.04 -2.92 11.45
N ALA A 359 27.31 -3.47 12.42
CA ALA A 359 27.49 -3.14 13.83
C ALA A 359 28.92 -3.39 14.33
N LYS A 360 29.56 -4.49 13.88
CA LYS A 360 30.96 -4.78 14.17
C LYS A 360 31.92 -3.78 13.53
N THR A 361 31.67 -3.47 12.26
CA THR A 361 32.57 -2.64 11.43
C THR A 361 32.52 -1.17 11.85
N LEU A 362 31.33 -0.64 12.12
CA LEU A 362 31.10 0.77 12.41
C LEU A 362 31.30 1.14 13.91
N GLY A 363 31.40 0.15 14.77
CA GLY A 363 31.77 0.34 16.17
C GLY A 363 30.86 1.33 16.91
N ASP A 364 31.42 2.34 17.57
CA ASP A 364 30.69 3.32 18.37
C ASP A 364 29.76 4.22 17.57
N ASN A 365 29.97 4.30 16.26
CA ASN A 365 29.13 5.07 15.37
C ASN A 365 27.85 4.34 14.98
N TYR A 366 27.72 3.04 15.29
CA TYR A 366 26.51 2.26 15.03
C TYR A 366 25.66 2.16 16.31
N CYS A 367 24.36 2.39 16.18
CA CYS A 367 23.42 2.29 17.28
C CYS A 367 22.08 1.73 16.86
N ILE A 368 21.42 1.04 17.80
CA ILE A 368 20.06 0.56 17.65
C ILE A 368 19.13 1.56 18.32
N TYR A 369 18.09 1.96 17.59
CA TYR A 369 16.97 2.69 18.16
C TYR A 369 15.76 1.79 18.22
N ILE A 370 15.26 1.51 19.42
CA ILE A 370 14.02 0.76 19.60
C ILE A 370 12.88 1.75 19.79
N VAL A 371 11.87 1.67 18.92
CA VAL A 371 10.67 2.47 19.01
C VAL A 371 9.57 1.65 19.67
N TYR A 372 9.19 2.04 20.88
CA TYR A 372 8.12 1.46 21.67
C TYR A 372 6.80 2.22 21.48
N ASP A 373 5.69 1.60 21.89
CA ASP A 373 4.36 2.21 21.86
C ASP A 373 4.02 2.76 20.46
N ILE A 374 4.46 2.09 19.39
CA ILE A 374 4.44 2.59 18.01
C ILE A 374 3.04 2.89 17.48
N LEU A 375 1.99 2.31 18.08
CA LEU A 375 0.58 2.52 17.75
C LEU A 375 -0.07 3.64 18.56
N THR A 376 0.71 4.40 19.32
CA THR A 376 0.21 5.52 20.15
C THR A 376 0.62 6.87 19.56
N PRO A 377 -0.04 7.97 19.98
CA PRO A 377 0.38 9.32 19.61
C PRO A 377 1.73 9.74 20.23
N ASN A 378 2.17 9.05 21.28
CA ASN A 378 3.37 9.38 22.03
C ASN A 378 4.35 8.18 22.07
N PRO A 379 4.93 7.80 20.91
CA PRO A 379 5.91 6.73 20.85
C PRO A 379 7.19 7.11 21.60
N LYS A 380 7.92 6.09 22.07
CA LYS A 380 9.14 6.27 22.83
C LYS A 380 10.33 5.67 22.10
N ILE A 381 11.45 6.39 22.08
CA ILE A 381 12.69 5.92 21.46
C ILE A 381 13.72 5.62 22.55
N TRP A 382 14.26 4.42 22.52
CA TRP A 382 15.39 4.02 23.34
C TRP A 382 16.62 3.79 22.46
N ASN A 383 17.65 4.62 22.64
CA ASN A 383 18.95 4.40 22.03
C ASN A 383 19.75 3.38 22.86
N MET A 384 19.90 2.18 22.33
CA MET A 384 20.60 1.07 22.96
C MET A 384 22.11 1.07 22.66
N GLY A 385 22.60 1.97 21.82
CA GLY A 385 23.99 1.95 21.36
C GLY A 385 24.33 0.73 20.49
N ASN A 386 25.62 0.41 20.40
CA ASN A 386 26.07 -0.75 19.63
C ASN A 386 25.76 -2.06 20.38
N PRO A 387 25.15 -3.07 19.72
CA PRO A 387 24.73 -4.32 20.36
C PRO A 387 25.90 -5.14 20.97
N PHE A 388 27.11 -5.00 20.45
CA PHE A 388 28.27 -5.70 20.97
C PHE A 388 28.90 -5.03 22.21
N LYS A 389 28.47 -3.81 22.55
CA LYS A 389 28.96 -3.03 23.68
C LYS A 389 27.93 -2.81 24.78
N ASN A 390 26.69 -3.23 24.54
CA ASN A 390 25.59 -3.05 25.49
C ASN A 390 25.31 -4.36 26.24
N SER A 391 25.64 -4.40 27.53
CA SER A 391 25.42 -5.57 28.40
C SER A 391 23.93 -5.91 28.64
N LEU A 392 22.99 -5.03 28.26
CA LEU A 392 21.56 -5.30 28.35
C LEU A 392 21.07 -6.14 27.18
N LEU A 393 21.88 -6.35 26.13
CA LEU A 393 21.54 -7.10 24.93
C LEU A 393 22.23 -8.46 24.92
N GLU A 394 21.46 -9.53 24.81
CA GLU A 394 21.92 -10.89 24.62
C GLU A 394 21.72 -11.31 23.17
N LEU A 395 22.83 -11.63 22.48
CA LEU A 395 22.80 -12.07 21.07
C LEU A 395 22.79 -13.61 20.99
N GLN A 396 21.72 -14.18 20.49
CA GLN A 396 21.58 -15.63 20.30
C GLN A 396 21.43 -15.97 18.81
N PRO A 397 22.28 -16.85 18.24
CA PRO A 397 22.13 -17.30 16.86
C PRO A 397 20.93 -18.24 16.73
N ILE A 398 19.98 -17.90 15.84
CA ILE A 398 18.72 -18.62 15.64
C ILE A 398 18.58 -19.29 14.27
N LYS A 399 19.43 -18.90 13.31
CA LYS A 399 19.34 -19.41 11.94
C LYS A 399 20.72 -19.49 11.29
N TYR A 400 20.99 -20.60 10.62
CA TYR A 400 22.22 -20.80 9.87
C TYR A 400 21.92 -21.05 8.39
N ARG A 401 22.69 -20.44 7.49
CA ARG A 401 22.69 -20.76 6.07
C ARG A 401 23.66 -21.90 5.79
N VAL A 402 23.19 -23.02 5.29
CA VAL A 402 24.02 -24.15 4.84
C VAL A 402 24.08 -24.14 3.31
N GLN A 403 25.29 -24.12 2.77
CA GLN A 403 25.52 -24.21 1.32
C GLN A 403 26.30 -25.48 1.00
N VAL A 404 25.72 -26.36 0.22
CA VAL A 404 26.42 -27.53 -0.32
C VAL A 404 27.27 -27.08 -1.52
N LYS A 405 28.57 -27.22 -1.41
CA LYS A 405 29.49 -26.99 -2.56
C LYS A 405 29.70 -28.31 -3.26
N THR A 406 29.13 -28.46 -4.46
CA THR A 406 29.44 -29.59 -5.35
C THR A 406 30.73 -29.27 -6.08
N THR A 407 31.76 -30.13 -5.91
CA THR A 407 32.95 -30.12 -6.77
C THR A 407 32.51 -30.56 -8.16
N LYS A 408 32.67 -29.74 -9.20
CA LYS A 408 32.61 -30.19 -10.57
C LYS A 408 33.68 -31.29 -10.70
N LYS A 409 33.30 -32.55 -10.98
CA LYS A 409 34.23 -33.51 -11.55
C LYS A 409 34.67 -32.96 -12.89
N LEU A 410 35.97 -32.68 -13.01
CA LEU A 410 36.64 -32.46 -14.28
C LEU A 410 36.55 -33.70 -15.17
#